data_967088d0c53fc3f9876865b89bfb3135
#
_entry.id   967088d0c53fc3f9876865b89bfb3135
#
_cell.length_a   1.000
_cell.length_b   1.000
_cell.length_c   1.000
_cell.angle_alpha   90.00
_cell.angle_beta   90.00
_cell.angle_gamma   90.00
#
_symmetry.space_group_name_H-M   'P 1'
#
loop_
_entity.id
_entity.type
_entity.pdbx_description
1 polymer ?
#
loop_
_entity_poly.entity_id
_entity_poly.type
_entity_poly.pdbx_seq_one_letter_code
_entity_poly.pdbx_strand_id
1 'polypeptide(L)'
;MTLRKQIAAFMSLVFAAGTAGAQDLKSGPYKLPYKNTYVKEVFVAENEFRTAKPEHIKPRTFAEARKILPSPVWEGHEKEVEMYWHAWQIAVGNIRQPQEDSGFVSPYLDIAYNGNIFMWDASFMMMFARYGYRFFPFQRTLDNFYAKQHPDGFICREIRADGSDCFERYDPTSTGPNLLPWVELMYYRQFGDIDRLHKVFPALCAYAKWWRLNRTWPDGTYWSSGWGTGMDNMPRVKPEYNPIFSHGHMVWLDTNLQQMLVDESLLNIGFHIERWQEIEDMEDEMKRLRAYVNEHLWDDATGFLYDRYGDGSLCTTKGIGAFWALQADALDKGRMDRMVAHLADTAEFDRPHRVPSLSADHPKYNPTGRYWQGGVWPGANYMVIDGLYRKGYHDLALEVAENHFNAVFEVWKNTGTFWEYYAPEKIEPCLLYTSPSPRDRSLS
;
A
#
# COMPACT_ATOMS: atom_id res chain seq x y z
N MET A 1 -47.95 8.37 4.89
CA MET A 1 -46.68 8.99 4.45
C MET A 1 -45.57 7.99 4.76
N THR A 2 -44.92 7.44 3.75
CA THR A 2 -43.96 6.34 3.92
C THR A 2 -42.66 6.85 4.53
N LEU A 3 -42.02 6.03 5.34
CA LEU A 3 -40.74 6.28 6.02
C LEU A 3 -39.68 6.92 5.11
N ARG A 4 -39.65 6.56 3.82
CA ARG A 4 -38.79 7.18 2.80
C ARG A 4 -39.03 8.69 2.60
N LYS A 5 -40.25 9.19 2.75
CA LYS A 5 -40.55 10.63 2.66
C LYS A 5 -40.13 11.39 3.91
N GLN A 6 -40.11 10.75 5.06
CA GLN A 6 -39.62 11.36 6.31
C GLN A 6 -38.11 11.44 6.34
N ILE A 7 -37.39 10.42 5.84
CA ILE A 7 -35.93 10.42 5.70
C ILE A 7 -35.49 11.46 4.66
N ALA A 8 -36.17 11.58 3.51
CA ALA A 8 -35.87 12.60 2.51
C ALA A 8 -36.11 14.01 3.03
N ALA A 9 -37.15 14.22 3.85
CA ALA A 9 -37.41 15.53 4.48
C ALA A 9 -36.38 15.88 5.57
N PHE A 10 -35.91 14.87 6.33
CA PHE A 10 -34.86 15.07 7.33
C PHE A 10 -33.50 15.35 6.68
N MET A 11 -33.16 14.63 5.60
CA MET A 11 -31.95 14.92 4.81
C MET A 11 -31.99 16.30 4.16
N SER A 12 -33.12 16.75 3.64
CA SER A 12 -33.26 18.10 3.08
C SER A 12 -33.11 19.21 4.14
N LEU A 13 -33.53 18.98 5.37
CA LEU A 13 -33.35 19.92 6.48
C LEU A 13 -31.91 19.97 6.98
N VAL A 14 -31.18 18.86 7.00
CA VAL A 14 -29.76 18.81 7.35
C VAL A 14 -28.89 19.48 6.28
N PHE A 15 -29.24 19.30 5.00
CA PHE A 15 -28.58 20.02 3.89
C PHE A 15 -28.86 21.51 3.88
N ALA A 16 -30.07 21.94 4.25
CA ALA A 16 -30.42 23.36 4.33
C ALA A 16 -29.76 24.09 5.50
N ALA A 17 -29.45 23.39 6.60
CA ALA A 17 -28.74 23.98 7.75
C ALA A 17 -27.22 24.10 7.51
N GLY A 18 -26.65 23.33 6.56
CA GLY A 18 -25.22 23.36 6.22
C GLY A 18 -24.83 24.43 5.18
N THR A 19 -25.80 25.09 4.53
CA THR A 19 -25.51 26.09 3.50
C THR A 19 -25.55 27.56 3.99
N ALA A 20 -25.94 27.79 5.23
CA ALA A 20 -25.94 29.13 5.82
C ALA A 20 -24.56 29.44 6.44
N GLY A 21 -23.58 29.80 5.59
CA GLY A 21 -22.32 30.29 6.10
C GLY A 21 -21.07 30.08 5.23
N ALA A 22 -21.20 29.52 4.03
CA ALA A 22 -20.08 29.52 3.09
C ALA A 22 -19.81 30.95 2.61
N GLN A 23 -18.90 31.67 3.25
CA GLN A 23 -18.40 32.94 2.72
C GLN A 23 -17.45 32.64 1.55
N ASP A 24 -17.80 33.15 0.35
CA ASP A 24 -16.85 33.20 -0.77
C ASP A 24 -15.66 34.08 -0.38
N LEU A 25 -14.50 33.45 -0.19
CA LEU A 25 -13.25 34.19 -0.09
C LEU A 25 -12.91 34.78 -1.45
N LYS A 26 -13.09 36.10 -1.61
CA LYS A 26 -12.62 36.80 -2.79
C LYS A 26 -11.11 37.02 -2.65
N SER A 27 -10.34 36.24 -3.37
CA SER A 27 -8.91 36.50 -3.59
C SER A 27 -8.72 36.86 -5.05
N GLY A 28 -8.60 38.14 -5.35
CA GLY A 28 -8.45 38.66 -6.70
C GLY A 28 -9.67 38.31 -7.63
N PRO A 29 -9.45 38.04 -8.93
CA PRO A 29 -10.51 37.73 -9.87
C PRO A 29 -11.08 36.30 -9.72
N TYR A 30 -10.53 35.48 -8.81
CA TYR A 30 -10.92 34.09 -8.63
C TYR A 30 -11.82 33.92 -7.40
N LYS A 31 -13.00 33.34 -7.61
CA LYS A 31 -13.80 32.80 -6.52
C LYS A 31 -13.29 31.38 -6.21
N LEU A 32 -12.57 31.24 -5.08
CA LEU A 32 -12.24 29.91 -4.58
C LEU A 32 -13.40 29.47 -3.68
N PRO A 33 -14.04 28.31 -3.98
CA PRO A 33 -15.00 27.75 -3.04
C PRO A 33 -14.26 27.44 -1.73
N TYR A 34 -14.78 27.95 -0.63
CA TYR A 34 -14.24 27.63 0.69
C TYR A 34 -14.47 26.13 0.95
N LYS A 35 -13.42 25.34 0.86
CA LYS A 35 -13.42 23.99 1.40
C LYS A 35 -13.08 24.09 2.88
N ASN A 36 -14.04 23.78 3.75
CA ASN A 36 -13.76 23.62 5.16
C ASN A 36 -12.93 22.34 5.37
N THR A 37 -11.62 22.49 5.36
CA THR A 37 -10.67 21.39 5.54
C THR A 37 -10.58 20.89 6.99
N TYR A 38 -11.36 21.48 7.90
CA TYR A 38 -11.35 21.18 9.33
C TYR A 38 -12.63 20.49 9.82
N VAL A 39 -13.30 19.75 8.97
CA VAL A 39 -14.40 18.90 9.44
C VAL A 39 -13.78 17.84 10.36
N LYS A 40 -14.15 17.90 11.64
CA LYS A 40 -13.76 16.88 12.62
C LYS A 40 -14.31 15.54 12.13
N GLU A 41 -13.44 14.62 11.73
CA GLU A 41 -13.86 13.31 11.28
C GLU A 41 -14.39 12.50 12.46
N VAL A 42 -15.64 12.10 12.39
CA VAL A 42 -16.33 11.37 13.46
C VAL A 42 -15.63 10.05 13.78
N PHE A 43 -15.14 9.35 12.74
CA PHE A 43 -14.46 8.06 12.91
C PHE A 43 -13.16 8.17 13.69
N VAL A 44 -12.43 9.27 13.55
CA VAL A 44 -11.23 9.51 14.38
C VAL A 44 -11.61 9.69 15.86
N ALA A 45 -12.77 10.27 16.16
CA ALA A 45 -13.24 10.40 17.53
C ALA A 45 -13.51 9.04 18.19
N GLU A 46 -13.88 8.02 17.40
CA GLU A 46 -14.11 6.65 17.86
C GLU A 46 -12.83 5.78 17.84
N ASN A 47 -11.72 6.28 17.34
CA ASN A 47 -10.45 5.55 17.25
C ASN A 47 -9.86 5.32 18.65
N GLU A 48 -10.14 4.16 19.22
CA GLU A 48 -9.71 3.79 20.57
C GLU A 48 -8.19 3.59 20.71
N PHE A 49 -7.46 3.32 19.62
CA PHE A 49 -6.00 3.19 19.67
C PHE A 49 -5.31 4.47 20.13
N ARG A 50 -5.90 5.65 19.88
CA ARG A 50 -5.32 6.95 20.27
C ARG A 50 -5.24 7.14 21.79
N THR A 51 -6.02 6.40 22.55
CA THR A 51 -6.08 6.45 24.02
C THR A 51 -5.69 5.13 24.68
N ALA A 52 -5.33 4.13 23.87
CA ALA A 52 -4.90 2.84 24.37
C ALA A 52 -3.57 2.96 25.13
N LYS A 53 -3.43 2.16 26.17
CA LYS A 53 -2.17 2.08 26.92
C LYS A 53 -1.18 1.18 26.18
N PRO A 54 0.13 1.49 26.23
CA PRO A 54 1.15 0.62 25.68
C PRO A 54 1.10 -0.76 26.30
N GLU A 55 1.14 -1.78 25.45
CA GLU A 55 1.29 -3.17 25.86
C GLU A 55 2.74 -3.61 25.64
N HIS A 56 3.29 -4.31 26.60
CA HIS A 56 4.61 -4.90 26.49
C HIS A 56 4.50 -6.42 26.53
N ILE A 57 5.03 -7.07 25.50
CA ILE A 57 5.09 -8.53 25.42
C ILE A 57 6.51 -8.96 25.77
N LYS A 58 6.64 -9.87 26.72
CA LYS A 58 7.94 -10.44 27.07
C LYS A 58 8.63 -10.98 25.82
N PRO A 59 9.82 -10.50 25.48
CA PRO A 59 10.60 -11.03 24.36
C PRO A 59 10.83 -12.54 24.52
N ARG A 60 10.67 -13.26 23.43
CA ARG A 60 10.94 -14.70 23.37
C ARG A 60 12.03 -14.96 22.33
N THR A 61 12.81 -16.00 22.57
CA THR A 61 13.91 -16.37 21.69
C THR A 61 13.42 -17.02 20.40
N PHE A 62 14.27 -16.99 19.37
CA PHE A 62 13.96 -17.73 18.14
C PHE A 62 13.82 -19.25 18.37
N ALA A 63 14.57 -19.82 19.32
CA ALA A 63 14.43 -21.24 19.68
C ALA A 63 13.04 -21.57 20.26
N GLU A 64 12.42 -20.65 20.99
CA GLU A 64 11.03 -20.77 21.45
C GLU A 64 10.04 -20.55 20.30
N ALA A 65 10.30 -19.55 19.43
CA ALA A 65 9.48 -19.28 18.27
C ALA A 65 9.38 -20.48 17.33
N ARG A 66 10.50 -21.13 17.03
CA ARG A 66 10.60 -22.29 16.14
C ARG A 66 9.70 -23.46 16.56
N LYS A 67 9.36 -23.58 17.83
CA LYS A 67 8.46 -24.64 18.35
C LYS A 67 6.99 -24.35 18.07
N ILE A 68 6.65 -23.10 17.72
CA ILE A 68 5.28 -22.59 17.62
C ILE A 68 4.95 -22.17 16.20
N LEU A 69 5.94 -21.62 15.48
CA LEU A 69 5.80 -21.21 14.08
C LEU A 69 5.49 -22.41 13.17
N PRO A 70 4.77 -22.20 12.06
CA PRO A 70 4.54 -23.24 11.08
C PRO A 70 5.84 -23.89 10.64
N SER A 71 5.91 -25.22 10.69
CA SER A 71 7.12 -25.97 10.32
C SER A 71 6.91 -26.62 8.95
N PRO A 72 7.65 -26.19 7.91
CA PRO A 72 7.55 -26.80 6.59
C PRO A 72 8.12 -28.21 6.61
N VAL A 73 7.46 -29.11 5.88
CA VAL A 73 7.95 -30.45 5.57
C VAL A 73 8.12 -30.51 4.07
N TRP A 74 9.37 -30.51 3.59
CA TRP A 74 9.70 -30.51 2.16
C TRP A 74 10.94 -31.37 1.93
N GLU A 75 10.68 -32.65 1.66
CA GLU A 75 11.72 -33.66 1.47
C GLU A 75 12.59 -33.34 0.23
N GLY A 76 13.90 -33.41 0.38
CA GLY A 76 14.87 -33.07 -0.67
C GLY A 76 15.15 -31.57 -0.82
N HIS A 77 14.52 -30.72 0.01
CA HIS A 77 14.63 -29.25 -0.04
C HIS A 77 15.07 -28.66 1.31
N GLU A 78 16.02 -29.32 1.98
CA GLU A 78 16.46 -28.95 3.31
C GLU A 78 17.09 -27.54 3.35
N LYS A 79 17.70 -27.09 2.24
CA LYS A 79 18.30 -25.76 2.13
C LYS A 79 17.23 -24.65 2.00
N GLU A 80 16.17 -24.92 1.27
CA GLU A 80 15.00 -24.00 1.17
C GLU A 80 14.30 -23.89 2.52
N VAL A 81 14.20 -25.00 3.25
CA VAL A 81 13.68 -25.01 4.63
C VAL A 81 14.61 -24.24 5.58
N GLU A 82 15.95 -24.31 5.40
CA GLU A 82 16.91 -23.50 6.14
C GLU A 82 16.70 -22.00 5.86
N MET A 83 16.52 -21.62 4.59
CA MET A 83 16.19 -20.24 4.19
C MET A 83 14.89 -19.74 4.85
N TYR A 84 13.84 -20.57 4.86
CA TYR A 84 12.58 -20.26 5.54
C TYR A 84 12.80 -19.96 7.03
N TRP A 85 13.56 -20.79 7.74
CA TRP A 85 13.85 -20.57 9.16
C TRP A 85 14.72 -19.35 9.39
N HIS A 86 15.63 -19.03 8.47
CA HIS A 86 16.43 -17.82 8.55
C HIS A 86 15.56 -16.55 8.40
N ALA A 87 14.57 -16.55 7.49
CA ALA A 87 13.61 -15.44 7.39
C ALA A 87 12.86 -15.21 8.71
N TRP A 88 12.38 -16.27 9.36
CA TRP A 88 11.74 -16.15 10.66
C TRP A 88 12.70 -15.73 11.77
N GLN A 89 13.96 -16.16 11.72
CA GLN A 89 14.98 -15.74 12.69
C GLN A 89 15.20 -14.22 12.62
N ILE A 90 15.28 -13.67 11.41
CA ILE A 90 15.38 -12.23 11.19
C ILE A 90 14.12 -11.52 11.72
N ALA A 91 12.93 -12.00 11.36
CA ALA A 91 11.68 -11.39 11.82
C ALA A 91 11.56 -11.38 13.34
N VAL A 92 11.87 -12.50 14.00
CA VAL A 92 11.84 -12.60 15.48
C VAL A 92 12.87 -11.68 16.13
N GLY A 93 14.06 -11.55 15.53
CA GLY A 93 15.13 -10.66 16.01
C GLY A 93 14.78 -9.17 15.89
N ASN A 94 13.83 -8.83 15.02
CA ASN A 94 13.39 -7.46 14.77
C ASN A 94 12.09 -7.08 15.48
N ILE A 95 11.59 -7.88 16.42
CA ILE A 95 10.48 -7.48 17.26
C ILE A 95 10.94 -6.42 18.25
N ARG A 96 10.29 -5.27 18.26
CA ARG A 96 10.56 -4.13 19.15
C ARG A 96 9.43 -3.92 20.14
N GLN A 97 9.75 -3.35 21.28
CA GLN A 97 8.78 -2.86 22.26
C GLN A 97 8.54 -1.36 22.05
N PRO A 98 7.33 -0.86 22.35
CA PRO A 98 7.09 0.58 22.39
C PRO A 98 8.12 1.29 23.30
N GLN A 99 8.66 2.41 22.82
CA GLN A 99 9.47 3.29 23.69
C GLN A 99 8.53 4.06 24.63
N GLU A 100 9.04 4.43 25.78
CA GLU A 100 8.34 5.30 26.72
C GLU A 100 8.00 6.63 26.00
N ASP A 101 6.78 7.13 26.19
CA ASP A 101 6.26 8.36 25.59
C ASP A 101 6.15 8.40 24.04
N SER A 102 6.47 7.32 23.33
CA SER A 102 6.31 7.26 21.87
C SER A 102 4.85 7.38 21.41
N GLY A 103 3.92 7.00 22.28
CA GLY A 103 2.51 6.83 21.93
C GLY A 103 2.23 5.58 21.08
N PHE A 104 3.22 4.71 20.87
CA PHE A 104 2.97 3.36 20.34
C PHE A 104 2.27 2.51 21.39
N VAL A 105 1.31 1.72 20.93
CA VAL A 105 0.42 0.94 21.81
C VAL A 105 0.70 -0.56 21.80
N SER A 106 1.53 -1.02 20.88
CA SER A 106 1.80 -2.44 20.69
C SER A 106 3.26 -2.69 20.33
N PRO A 107 3.85 -3.79 20.79
CA PRO A 107 5.10 -4.29 20.21
C PRO A 107 4.92 -4.51 18.70
N TYR A 108 5.97 -4.31 17.93
CA TYR A 108 5.90 -4.27 16.48
C TYR A 108 7.12 -4.92 15.81
N LEU A 109 6.93 -5.28 14.54
CA LEU A 109 8.00 -5.73 13.67
C LEU A 109 8.71 -4.51 13.06
N ASP A 110 9.99 -4.32 13.42
CA ASP A 110 10.87 -3.32 12.82
C ASP A 110 11.43 -3.87 11.51
N ILE A 111 10.98 -3.30 10.42
CA ILE A 111 11.31 -3.76 9.06
C ILE A 111 12.55 -3.09 8.46
N ALA A 112 12.98 -1.99 9.05
CA ALA A 112 14.10 -1.18 8.56
C ALA A 112 15.31 -1.16 9.50
N TYR A 113 15.28 -1.93 10.59
CA TYR A 113 16.34 -2.06 11.59
C TYR A 113 16.70 -0.74 12.34
N ASN A 114 15.86 0.28 12.23
CA ASN A 114 16.06 1.60 12.83
C ASN A 114 15.01 1.98 13.87
N GLY A 115 14.04 1.09 14.11
CA GLY A 115 12.96 1.29 15.06
C GLY A 115 11.76 2.08 14.51
N ASN A 116 11.85 2.66 13.31
CA ASN A 116 10.73 3.34 12.66
C ASN A 116 9.73 2.32 12.11
N ILE A 117 8.49 2.73 11.95
CA ILE A 117 7.47 1.96 11.23
C ILE A 117 7.18 2.61 9.88
N PHE A 118 7.11 1.80 8.83
CA PHE A 118 6.87 2.20 7.45
C PHE A 118 5.59 1.57 6.95
N MET A 119 4.64 2.37 6.48
CA MET A 119 3.29 1.90 6.12
C MET A 119 3.31 0.92 4.93
N TRP A 120 4.04 1.25 3.88
CA TRP A 120 4.20 0.40 2.69
C TRP A 120 4.78 -0.96 3.06
N ASP A 121 5.91 -0.95 3.69
CA ASP A 121 6.65 -2.15 4.06
C ASP A 121 5.88 -2.99 5.09
N ALA A 122 5.31 -2.35 6.13
CA ALA A 122 4.50 -3.06 7.13
C ALA A 122 3.30 -3.77 6.50
N SER A 123 2.68 -3.17 5.48
CA SER A 123 1.55 -3.78 4.78
C SER A 123 1.93 -5.11 4.13
N PHE A 124 3.06 -5.17 3.44
CA PHE A 124 3.55 -6.43 2.84
C PHE A 124 4.11 -7.41 3.88
N MET A 125 4.78 -6.91 4.92
CA MET A 125 5.31 -7.77 5.98
C MET A 125 4.18 -8.51 6.70
N MET A 126 3.02 -7.91 6.89
CA MET A 126 1.87 -8.59 7.51
C MET A 126 1.35 -9.74 6.65
N MET A 127 1.59 -9.76 5.33
CA MET A 127 1.15 -10.86 4.47
C MET A 127 1.82 -12.20 4.82
N PHE A 128 3.08 -12.19 5.26
CA PHE A 128 3.72 -13.41 5.78
C PHE A 128 3.65 -13.51 7.30
N ALA A 129 3.84 -12.41 8.03
CA ALA A 129 4.02 -12.42 9.47
C ALA A 129 2.74 -12.88 10.22
N ARG A 130 1.55 -12.68 9.64
CA ARG A 130 0.28 -13.20 10.17
C ARG A 130 0.29 -14.71 10.42
N TYR A 131 1.05 -15.50 9.68
CA TYR A 131 1.19 -16.93 9.93
C TYR A 131 1.91 -17.26 11.25
N GLY A 132 2.63 -16.30 11.81
CA GLY A 132 3.27 -16.41 13.12
C GLY A 132 2.40 -16.00 14.32
N TYR A 133 1.10 -15.76 14.14
CA TYR A 133 0.19 -15.19 15.16
C TYR A 133 0.16 -15.93 16.51
N ARG A 134 0.39 -17.24 16.50
CA ARG A 134 0.48 -18.06 17.74
C ARG A 134 1.72 -17.76 18.57
N PHE A 135 2.78 -17.28 17.93
CA PHE A 135 4.01 -16.91 18.60
C PHE A 135 3.98 -15.44 19.04
N PHE A 136 3.59 -14.55 18.13
CA PHE A 136 3.56 -13.11 18.35
C PHE A 136 2.41 -12.49 17.52
N PRO A 137 1.66 -11.53 18.06
CA PRO A 137 0.54 -10.92 17.35
C PRO A 137 1.03 -9.88 16.33
N PHE A 138 1.74 -10.32 15.30
CA PHE A 138 2.39 -9.46 14.29
C PHE A 138 1.44 -8.42 13.68
N GLN A 139 0.18 -8.79 13.44
CA GLN A 139 -0.83 -7.86 12.89
C GLN A 139 -0.96 -6.57 13.72
N ARG A 140 -0.68 -6.63 15.01
CA ARG A 140 -0.73 -5.48 15.91
C ARG A 140 0.39 -4.46 15.69
N THR A 141 1.37 -4.75 14.81
CA THR A 141 2.29 -3.73 14.28
C THR A 141 1.52 -2.55 13.72
N LEU A 142 0.37 -2.80 13.05
CA LEU A 142 -0.47 -1.78 12.45
C LEU A 142 -1.20 -0.91 13.48
N ASP A 143 -1.41 -1.40 14.70
CA ASP A 143 -2.07 -0.65 15.78
C ASP A 143 -1.33 0.66 16.08
N ASN A 144 -0.02 0.68 15.89
CA ASN A 144 0.80 1.87 16.10
C ASN A 144 0.52 2.97 15.06
N PHE A 145 0.22 2.63 13.81
CA PHE A 145 -0.25 3.62 12.82
C PHE A 145 -1.59 4.20 13.23
N TYR A 146 -2.52 3.37 13.72
CA TYR A 146 -3.82 3.83 14.20
C TYR A 146 -3.69 4.69 15.46
N ALA A 147 -2.80 4.32 16.39
CA ALA A 147 -2.54 5.11 17.60
C ALA A 147 -1.97 6.50 17.28
N LYS A 148 -1.17 6.60 16.21
CA LYS A 148 -0.54 7.85 15.76
C LYS A 148 -1.38 8.62 14.73
N GLN A 149 -2.59 8.17 14.42
CA GLN A 149 -3.51 8.89 13.54
C GLN A 149 -3.84 10.26 14.08
N HIS A 150 -3.69 11.29 13.27
CA HIS A 150 -4.05 12.65 13.60
C HIS A 150 -5.58 12.85 13.70
N PRO A 151 -6.05 13.92 14.37
CA PRO A 151 -7.48 14.17 14.56
C PRO A 151 -8.30 14.35 13.29
N ASP A 152 -7.66 14.66 12.15
CA ASP A 152 -8.29 14.80 10.84
C ASP A 152 -8.26 13.51 9.99
N GLY A 153 -7.70 12.43 10.53
CA GLY A 153 -7.59 11.15 9.85
C GLY A 153 -6.22 10.87 9.22
N PHE A 154 -5.32 11.86 9.14
CA PHE A 154 -3.99 11.67 8.58
C PHE A 154 -3.18 10.61 9.34
N ILE A 155 -2.44 9.79 8.60
CA ILE A 155 -1.41 8.88 9.13
C ILE A 155 -0.14 9.12 8.32
N CYS A 156 0.97 9.43 9.00
CA CYS A 156 2.26 9.55 8.34
C CYS A 156 2.75 8.20 7.83
N ARG A 157 3.31 8.17 6.62
CA ARG A 157 3.80 6.91 6.02
C ARG A 157 4.99 6.30 6.75
N GLU A 158 5.76 7.12 7.44
CA GLU A 158 6.89 6.73 8.27
C GLU A 158 6.82 7.46 9.61
N ILE A 159 6.83 6.70 10.70
CA ILE A 159 6.77 7.22 12.06
C ILE A 159 8.01 6.72 12.80
N ARG A 160 8.74 7.64 13.43
CA ARG A 160 9.96 7.33 14.17
C ARG A 160 9.68 6.49 15.41
N ALA A 161 10.70 5.82 15.90
CA ALA A 161 10.61 5.03 17.12
C ALA A 161 10.14 5.82 18.34
N ASP A 162 10.38 7.13 18.40
CA ASP A 162 9.89 8.05 19.42
C ASP A 162 8.43 8.49 19.18
N GLY A 163 7.80 8.00 18.12
CA GLY A 163 6.42 8.30 17.75
C GLY A 163 6.23 9.62 17.02
N SER A 164 7.29 10.34 16.64
CA SER A 164 7.18 11.54 15.82
C SER A 164 7.01 11.19 14.34
N ASP A 165 6.26 12.00 13.60
CA ASP A 165 6.15 11.88 12.15
C ASP A 165 7.48 12.23 11.47
N CYS A 166 7.86 11.47 10.43
CA CYS A 166 9.04 11.79 9.62
C CYS A 166 8.80 12.92 8.64
N PHE A 167 7.56 13.19 8.28
CA PHE A 167 7.18 14.15 7.24
C PHE A 167 6.10 15.11 7.71
N GLU A 168 6.18 16.35 7.25
CA GLU A 168 5.13 17.34 7.46
C GLU A 168 3.84 16.90 6.77
N ARG A 169 2.69 17.06 7.46
CA ARG A 169 1.38 16.53 7.04
C ARG A 169 0.99 16.80 5.59
N TYR A 170 1.26 17.99 5.10
CA TYR A 170 0.85 18.43 3.76
C TYR A 170 1.95 18.28 2.69
N ASP A 171 3.11 17.77 3.07
CA ASP A 171 4.13 17.39 2.10
C ASP A 171 3.56 16.31 1.15
N PRO A 172 3.78 16.40 -0.16
CA PRO A 172 3.33 15.38 -1.12
C PRO A 172 3.82 13.97 -0.81
N THR A 173 4.94 13.84 -0.08
CA THR A 173 5.55 12.57 0.29
C THR A 173 5.10 12.03 1.65
N SER A 174 4.27 12.77 2.39
CA SER A 174 4.03 12.53 3.82
C SER A 174 3.24 11.27 4.13
N THR A 175 2.49 10.73 3.17
CA THR A 175 1.59 9.59 3.41
C THR A 175 1.47 8.70 2.18
N GLY A 176 1.00 7.45 2.36
CA GLY A 176 0.73 6.46 1.33
C GLY A 176 1.78 5.35 1.22
N PRO A 177 1.50 4.35 0.39
CA PRO A 177 0.16 3.99 -0.11
C PRO A 177 -0.78 3.51 0.99
N ASN A 178 -2.07 3.80 0.88
CA ASN A 178 -3.07 3.30 1.83
C ASN A 178 -3.44 1.85 1.53
N LEU A 179 -2.70 0.89 2.05
CA LEU A 179 -2.99 -0.54 1.92
C LEU A 179 -3.58 -1.15 3.21
N LEU A 180 -3.73 -0.37 4.27
CA LEU A 180 -4.15 -0.87 5.58
C LEU A 180 -5.51 -1.59 5.53
N PRO A 181 -6.58 -1.09 4.84
CA PRO A 181 -7.85 -1.80 4.77
C PRO A 181 -7.74 -3.17 4.09
N TRP A 182 -6.94 -3.28 3.02
CA TRP A 182 -6.68 -4.54 2.34
C TRP A 182 -5.98 -5.55 3.26
N VAL A 183 -4.96 -5.12 3.99
CA VAL A 183 -4.21 -5.98 4.92
C VAL A 183 -5.10 -6.49 6.05
N GLU A 184 -5.95 -5.64 6.63
CA GLU A 184 -6.89 -6.03 7.69
C GLU A 184 -7.96 -7.00 7.18
N LEU A 185 -8.49 -6.76 5.98
CA LEU A 185 -9.44 -7.67 5.35
C LEU A 185 -8.82 -9.04 5.06
N MET A 186 -7.54 -9.08 4.60
CA MET A 186 -6.82 -10.33 4.36
C MET A 186 -6.54 -11.09 5.66
N TYR A 187 -6.26 -10.39 6.76
CA TYR A 187 -6.14 -11.00 8.08
C TYR A 187 -7.47 -11.60 8.55
N TYR A 188 -8.56 -10.84 8.42
CA TYR A 188 -9.90 -11.33 8.75
C TYR A 188 -10.30 -12.56 7.93
N ARG A 189 -10.07 -12.55 6.63
CA ARG A 189 -10.37 -13.70 5.75
C ARG A 189 -9.66 -14.98 6.18
N GLN A 190 -8.50 -14.86 6.81
CA GLN A 190 -7.72 -16.00 7.28
C GLN A 190 -8.14 -16.49 8.68
N PHE A 191 -8.47 -15.58 9.58
CA PHE A 191 -8.65 -15.90 11.00
C PHE A 191 -10.08 -15.69 11.53
N GLY A 192 -10.92 -14.95 10.82
CA GLY A 192 -12.29 -14.63 11.24
C GLY A 192 -12.37 -13.67 12.42
N ASP A 193 -11.33 -12.90 12.70
CA ASP A 193 -11.27 -11.95 13.83
C ASP A 193 -12.14 -10.72 13.55
N ILE A 194 -13.44 -10.88 13.85
CA ILE A 194 -14.44 -9.83 13.64
C ILE A 194 -14.25 -8.66 14.62
N ASP A 195 -13.81 -8.95 15.85
CA ASP A 195 -13.58 -7.92 16.88
C ASP A 195 -12.48 -6.95 16.44
N ARG A 196 -11.44 -7.47 15.78
CA ARG A 196 -10.42 -6.62 15.18
C ARG A 196 -10.98 -5.71 14.09
N LEU A 197 -11.86 -6.22 13.23
CA LEU A 197 -12.50 -5.38 12.21
C LEU A 197 -13.30 -4.24 12.84
N HIS A 198 -14.11 -4.51 13.85
CA HIS A 198 -14.83 -3.46 14.58
C HIS A 198 -13.88 -2.38 15.13
N LYS A 199 -12.74 -2.82 15.67
CA LYS A 199 -11.76 -1.96 16.31
C LYS A 199 -11.03 -1.05 15.34
N VAL A 200 -10.59 -1.57 14.19
CA VAL A 200 -9.78 -0.82 13.21
C VAL A 200 -10.61 0.04 12.26
N PHE A 201 -11.87 -0.30 12.04
CA PHE A 201 -12.74 0.30 11.03
C PHE A 201 -12.83 1.84 11.13
N PRO A 202 -13.03 2.46 12.30
CA PRO A 202 -13.10 3.92 12.39
C PRO A 202 -11.82 4.62 11.91
N ALA A 203 -10.65 4.08 12.29
CA ALA A 203 -9.36 4.62 11.88
C ALA A 203 -9.13 4.48 10.38
N LEU A 204 -9.50 3.34 9.81
CA LEU A 204 -9.37 3.06 8.38
C LEU A 204 -10.27 3.99 7.54
N CYS A 205 -11.52 4.18 7.95
CA CYS A 205 -12.46 5.08 7.29
C CYS A 205 -11.99 6.54 7.34
N ALA A 206 -11.52 6.99 8.51
CA ALA A 206 -11.02 8.34 8.68
C ALA A 206 -9.80 8.60 7.77
N TYR A 207 -8.89 7.62 7.65
CA TYR A 207 -7.72 7.75 6.78
C TYR A 207 -8.09 7.74 5.29
N ALA A 208 -9.01 6.88 4.85
CA ALA A 208 -9.51 6.89 3.48
C ALA A 208 -10.17 8.23 3.11
N LYS A 209 -10.99 8.78 4.02
CA LYS A 209 -11.60 10.09 3.84
C LYS A 209 -10.59 11.23 3.83
N TRP A 210 -9.53 11.14 4.63
CA TRP A 210 -8.42 12.10 4.58
C TRP A 210 -7.75 12.11 3.20
N TRP A 211 -7.49 10.95 2.61
CA TRP A 211 -6.96 10.80 1.25
C TRP A 211 -7.84 11.47 0.23
N ARG A 212 -9.14 11.21 0.27
CA ARG A 212 -10.14 11.81 -0.64
C ARG A 212 -10.15 13.34 -0.57
N LEU A 213 -9.99 13.90 0.63
CA LEU A 213 -10.01 15.35 0.83
C LEU A 213 -8.70 16.04 0.44
N ASN A 214 -7.57 15.36 0.59
CA ASN A 214 -6.24 16.01 0.55
C ASN A 214 -5.35 15.51 -0.59
N ARG A 215 -5.69 14.42 -1.27
CA ARG A 215 -4.86 13.81 -2.32
C ARG A 215 -5.62 13.60 -3.64
N THR A 216 -6.67 14.38 -3.90
CA THR A 216 -7.42 14.34 -5.14
C THR A 216 -7.29 15.63 -5.94
N TRP A 217 -7.38 15.49 -7.25
CA TRP A 217 -7.64 16.58 -8.17
C TRP A 217 -9.13 16.96 -8.14
N PRO A 218 -9.52 18.12 -8.73
CA PRO A 218 -10.92 18.54 -8.75
C PRO A 218 -11.91 17.55 -9.40
N ASP A 219 -11.42 16.68 -10.28
CA ASP A 219 -12.20 15.61 -10.92
C ASP A 219 -12.36 14.35 -10.04
N GLY A 220 -11.74 14.34 -8.86
CA GLY A 220 -11.79 13.25 -7.89
C GLY A 220 -10.76 12.14 -8.15
N THR A 221 -9.87 12.31 -9.13
CA THR A 221 -8.75 11.39 -9.33
C THR A 221 -7.63 11.68 -8.33
N TYR A 222 -6.86 10.66 -8.00
CA TYR A 222 -5.82 10.74 -6.97
C TYR A 222 -4.45 11.07 -7.55
N TRP A 223 -3.69 11.79 -6.75
CA TRP A 223 -2.28 12.08 -6.99
C TRP A 223 -1.41 11.64 -5.81
N SER A 224 -0.13 11.42 -6.08
CA SER A 224 0.87 11.05 -5.09
C SER A 224 2.24 11.67 -5.45
N SER A 225 3.31 11.07 -4.97
CA SER A 225 4.70 11.37 -5.33
C SER A 225 5.50 10.07 -5.37
N GLY A 226 6.74 10.07 -5.83
CA GLY A 226 7.56 8.87 -5.82
C GLY A 226 7.62 8.21 -4.45
N TRP A 227 7.95 8.97 -3.40
CA TRP A 227 7.95 8.46 -2.03
C TRP A 227 6.54 8.11 -1.52
N GLY A 228 5.52 8.86 -1.93
CA GLY A 228 4.14 8.60 -1.53
C GLY A 228 3.59 7.28 -2.09
N THR A 229 4.13 6.77 -3.22
CA THR A 229 3.76 5.48 -3.80
C THR A 229 4.67 4.34 -3.35
N GLY A 230 5.78 4.62 -2.65
CA GLY A 230 6.81 3.66 -2.33
C GLY A 230 7.69 3.26 -3.52
N MET A 231 7.53 3.88 -4.71
CA MET A 231 8.30 3.60 -5.93
C MET A 231 9.17 4.82 -6.30
N ASP A 232 10.08 5.16 -5.42
CA ASP A 232 10.79 6.43 -5.26
C ASP A 232 11.36 7.03 -6.56
N ASN A 233 12.12 6.26 -7.32
CA ASN A 233 12.80 6.75 -8.52
C ASN A 233 12.23 6.19 -9.83
N MET A 234 10.98 5.71 -9.81
CA MET A 234 10.28 5.29 -11.03
C MET A 234 10.23 6.44 -12.04
N PRO A 235 10.65 6.26 -13.29
CA PRO A 235 10.77 7.36 -14.27
C PRO A 235 9.42 7.68 -14.91
N ARG A 236 8.47 8.22 -14.15
CA ARG A 236 7.08 8.44 -14.56
C ARG A 236 6.66 9.92 -14.62
N VAL A 237 7.35 10.80 -13.91
CA VAL A 237 7.06 12.24 -13.98
C VAL A 237 7.87 12.91 -15.10
N LYS A 238 7.37 14.04 -15.63
CA LYS A 238 8.10 14.83 -16.63
C LYS A 238 9.40 15.37 -16.06
N PRO A 239 10.44 15.60 -16.92
CA PRO A 239 11.78 15.97 -16.47
C PRO A 239 11.88 17.26 -15.64
N GLU A 240 10.93 18.18 -15.78
CA GLU A 240 10.86 19.42 -15.00
C GLU A 240 10.46 19.22 -13.54
N TYR A 241 9.96 18.02 -13.17
CA TYR A 241 9.54 17.70 -11.81
C TYR A 241 10.52 16.74 -11.13
N ASN A 242 10.70 16.91 -9.83
CA ASN A 242 11.45 15.93 -9.03
C ASN A 242 10.64 14.63 -8.92
N PRO A 243 11.20 13.47 -9.34
CA PRO A 243 10.45 12.21 -9.34
C PRO A 243 10.09 11.72 -7.93
N ILE A 244 10.83 12.13 -6.90
CA ILE A 244 10.64 11.67 -5.52
C ILE A 244 9.60 12.51 -4.79
N PHE A 245 9.73 13.85 -4.87
CA PHE A 245 9.00 14.79 -4.00
C PHE A 245 7.79 15.46 -4.65
N SER A 246 7.69 15.43 -5.99
CA SER A 246 6.63 16.13 -6.69
C SER A 246 5.49 15.21 -7.09
N HIS A 247 4.25 15.73 -7.05
CA HIS A 247 3.09 15.09 -7.65
C HIS A 247 3.06 15.19 -9.20
N GLY A 248 4.01 15.93 -9.82
CA GLY A 248 4.17 16.02 -11.26
C GLY A 248 2.97 16.61 -12.02
N HIS A 249 2.00 17.22 -11.34
CA HIS A 249 0.71 17.64 -11.92
C HIS A 249 0.06 16.56 -12.78
N MET A 250 0.04 15.31 -12.30
CA MET A 250 -0.47 14.16 -13.03
C MET A 250 -1.44 13.32 -12.18
N VAL A 251 -2.22 12.49 -12.86
CA VAL A 251 -3.03 11.43 -12.25
C VAL A 251 -2.14 10.19 -12.09
N TRP A 252 -2.03 9.69 -10.88
CA TRP A 252 -1.19 8.55 -10.54
C TRP A 252 -1.99 7.26 -10.61
N LEU A 253 -1.69 6.43 -11.59
CA LEU A 253 -2.43 5.20 -11.88
C LEU A 253 -2.53 4.26 -10.67
N ASP A 254 -1.39 3.91 -10.10
CA ASP A 254 -1.30 2.99 -8.97
C ASP A 254 -2.08 3.50 -7.75
N THR A 255 -2.03 4.81 -7.46
CA THR A 255 -2.76 5.42 -6.36
C THR A 255 -4.28 5.33 -6.59
N ASN A 256 -4.76 5.52 -7.82
CA ASN A 256 -6.18 5.36 -8.15
C ASN A 256 -6.63 3.90 -8.05
N LEU A 257 -5.82 2.93 -8.51
CA LEU A 257 -6.10 1.51 -8.37
C LEU A 257 -6.09 1.06 -6.90
N GLN A 258 -5.13 1.56 -6.12
CA GLN A 258 -5.06 1.31 -4.67
C GLN A 258 -6.26 1.90 -3.94
N GLN A 259 -6.74 3.09 -4.33
CA GLN A 259 -7.94 3.66 -3.73
C GLN A 259 -9.19 2.82 -4.04
N MET A 260 -9.33 2.28 -5.26
CA MET A 260 -10.41 1.33 -5.57
C MET A 260 -10.33 0.09 -4.67
N LEU A 261 -9.12 -0.43 -4.41
CA LEU A 261 -8.91 -1.55 -3.49
C LEU A 261 -9.23 -1.18 -2.04
N VAL A 262 -8.94 0.05 -1.62
CA VAL A 262 -9.33 0.59 -0.31
C VAL A 262 -10.85 0.61 -0.15
N ASP A 263 -11.54 1.19 -1.13
CA ASP A 263 -13.01 1.30 -1.13
C ASP A 263 -13.65 -0.09 -1.09
N GLU A 264 -13.21 -1.00 -1.95
CA GLU A 264 -13.68 -2.40 -1.94
C GLU A 264 -13.43 -3.08 -0.59
N SER A 265 -12.24 -2.88 -0.01
CA SER A 265 -11.89 -3.49 1.28
C SER A 265 -12.75 -2.95 2.42
N LEU A 266 -12.97 -1.63 2.46
CA LEU A 266 -13.80 -0.99 3.48
C LEU A 266 -15.28 -1.36 3.34
N LEU A 267 -15.81 -1.44 2.11
CA LEU A 267 -17.16 -1.92 1.85
C LEU A 267 -17.35 -3.36 2.35
N ASN A 268 -16.37 -4.24 2.06
CA ASN A 268 -16.39 -5.61 2.58
C ASN A 268 -16.33 -5.66 4.12
N ILE A 269 -15.43 -4.89 4.73
CA ILE A 269 -15.33 -4.81 6.20
C ILE A 269 -16.65 -4.30 6.78
N GLY A 270 -17.15 -3.17 6.29
CA GLY A 270 -18.40 -2.56 6.74
C GLY A 270 -19.60 -3.48 6.62
N PHE A 271 -19.64 -4.31 5.56
CA PHE A 271 -20.67 -5.34 5.41
C PHE A 271 -20.57 -6.41 6.51
N HIS A 272 -19.38 -6.92 6.80
CA HIS A 272 -19.16 -7.94 7.82
C HIS A 272 -19.50 -7.46 9.24
N ILE A 273 -19.28 -6.18 9.54
CA ILE A 273 -19.54 -5.59 10.87
C ILE A 273 -20.85 -4.79 10.94
N GLU A 274 -21.69 -4.87 9.89
CA GLU A 274 -23.00 -4.21 9.79
C GLU A 274 -22.94 -2.66 9.88
N ARG A 275 -21.82 -2.05 9.42
CA ARG A 275 -21.58 -0.59 9.40
C ARG A 275 -21.41 -0.02 7.99
N TRP A 276 -21.95 -0.66 6.98
CA TRP A 276 -21.81 -0.26 5.58
C TRP A 276 -22.45 1.09 5.24
N GLN A 277 -23.48 1.53 5.99
CA GLN A 277 -24.13 2.82 5.77
C GLN A 277 -23.21 4.02 5.98
N GLU A 278 -22.13 3.83 6.73
CA GLU A 278 -21.15 4.90 7.02
C GLU A 278 -20.19 5.16 5.84
N ILE A 279 -20.18 4.25 4.87
CA ILE A 279 -19.22 4.22 3.75
C ILE A 279 -19.90 3.95 2.40
N GLU A 280 -21.22 4.06 2.30
CA GLU A 280 -21.96 3.81 1.05
C GLU A 280 -21.50 4.70 -0.13
N ASP A 281 -20.96 5.89 0.15
CA ASP A 281 -20.37 6.80 -0.82
C ASP A 281 -19.09 6.26 -1.49
N MET A 282 -18.42 5.26 -0.89
CA MET A 282 -17.23 4.61 -1.47
C MET A 282 -17.58 3.74 -2.67
N GLU A 283 -18.81 3.21 -2.75
CA GLU A 283 -19.26 2.47 -3.92
C GLU A 283 -19.33 3.37 -5.16
N ASP A 284 -19.82 4.60 -5.00
CA ASP A 284 -19.88 5.57 -6.08
C ASP A 284 -18.50 6.11 -6.45
N GLU A 285 -17.59 6.26 -5.49
CA GLU A 285 -16.21 6.61 -5.75
C GLU A 285 -15.52 5.52 -6.59
N MET A 286 -15.62 4.27 -6.17
CA MET A 286 -15.04 3.13 -6.88
C MET A 286 -15.57 3.03 -8.33
N LYS A 287 -16.89 3.27 -8.56
CA LYS A 287 -17.48 3.31 -9.89
C LYS A 287 -16.88 4.42 -10.75
N ARG A 288 -16.74 5.64 -10.20
CA ARG A 288 -16.14 6.78 -10.89
C ARG A 288 -14.67 6.54 -11.25
N LEU A 289 -13.90 6.02 -10.31
CA LEU A 289 -12.48 5.69 -10.54
C LEU A 289 -12.33 4.60 -11.60
N ARG A 290 -13.17 3.56 -11.56
CA ARG A 290 -13.18 2.50 -12.58
C ARG A 290 -13.47 3.07 -13.96
N ALA A 291 -14.48 3.93 -14.09
CA ALA A 291 -14.79 4.59 -15.37
C ALA A 291 -13.59 5.41 -15.86
N TYR A 292 -12.99 6.23 -14.98
CA TYR A 292 -11.85 7.06 -15.34
C TYR A 292 -10.64 6.23 -15.78
N VAL A 293 -10.31 5.14 -15.06
CA VAL A 293 -9.21 4.22 -15.41
C VAL A 293 -9.42 3.66 -16.82
N ASN A 294 -10.63 3.22 -17.14
CA ASN A 294 -10.95 2.62 -18.44
C ASN A 294 -11.02 3.63 -19.60
N GLU A 295 -11.43 4.87 -19.33
CA GLU A 295 -11.63 5.89 -20.37
C GLU A 295 -10.35 6.72 -20.61
N HIS A 296 -9.52 6.91 -19.59
CA HIS A 296 -8.44 7.90 -19.63
C HIS A 296 -7.05 7.37 -19.32
N LEU A 297 -6.91 6.19 -18.68
CA LEU A 297 -5.63 5.63 -18.32
C LEU A 297 -5.29 4.35 -19.11
N TRP A 298 -6.25 3.78 -19.81
CA TRP A 298 -6.06 2.63 -20.69
C TRP A 298 -5.62 3.09 -22.09
N ASP A 299 -4.57 2.47 -22.63
CA ASP A 299 -4.17 2.64 -24.02
C ASP A 299 -4.48 1.39 -24.85
N ASP A 300 -5.43 1.48 -25.78
CA ASP A 300 -5.81 0.37 -26.65
C ASP A 300 -4.70 -0.04 -27.63
N ALA A 301 -3.77 0.84 -27.96
CA ALA A 301 -2.69 0.50 -28.87
C ALA A 301 -1.69 -0.46 -28.22
N THR A 302 -1.30 -0.20 -26.99
CA THR A 302 -0.33 -1.04 -26.24
C THR A 302 -1.01 -2.12 -25.43
N GLY A 303 -2.28 -1.97 -25.04
CA GLY A 303 -2.95 -2.92 -24.12
C GLY A 303 -2.49 -2.79 -22.69
N PHE A 304 -2.13 -1.58 -22.25
CA PHE A 304 -1.55 -1.32 -20.94
C PHE A 304 -2.18 -0.09 -20.28
N LEU A 305 -2.04 0.01 -18.97
CA LEU A 305 -2.47 1.15 -18.16
C LEU A 305 -1.31 2.09 -17.87
N TYR A 306 -1.55 3.40 -17.95
CA TYR A 306 -0.53 4.43 -17.74
C TYR A 306 -1.02 5.55 -16.83
N ASP A 307 -0.07 6.25 -16.21
CA ASP A 307 -0.31 7.55 -15.62
C ASP A 307 -0.74 8.57 -16.68
N ARG A 308 -1.42 9.63 -16.25
CA ARG A 308 -1.86 10.70 -17.16
C ARG A 308 -1.35 12.05 -16.69
N TYR A 309 -0.65 12.75 -17.56
CA TYR A 309 -0.16 14.10 -17.29
C TYR A 309 -1.28 15.14 -17.28
N GLY A 310 -1.02 16.30 -16.67
CA GLY A 310 -1.98 17.40 -16.59
C GLY A 310 -2.40 18.01 -17.95
N ASP A 311 -1.63 17.79 -19.03
CA ASP A 311 -1.99 18.14 -20.40
C ASP A 311 -2.88 17.09 -21.10
N GLY A 312 -3.21 16.01 -20.39
CA GLY A 312 -4.06 14.94 -20.89
C GLY A 312 -3.34 13.82 -21.65
N SER A 313 -2.03 13.93 -21.90
CA SER A 313 -1.25 12.85 -22.52
C SER A 313 -0.94 11.73 -21.54
N LEU A 314 -0.80 10.50 -22.03
CA LEU A 314 -0.38 9.36 -21.23
C LEU A 314 1.15 9.35 -21.02
N CYS A 315 1.56 8.95 -19.82
CA CYS A 315 2.93 8.58 -19.53
C CYS A 315 3.21 7.19 -20.11
N THR A 316 4.17 7.06 -21.03
CA THR A 316 4.47 5.78 -21.70
C THR A 316 5.34 4.84 -20.87
N THR A 317 5.53 5.10 -19.57
CA THR A 317 6.30 4.25 -18.66
C THR A 317 5.47 3.06 -18.22
N LYS A 318 5.82 1.85 -18.67
CA LYS A 318 5.24 0.61 -18.15
C LYS A 318 5.93 0.24 -16.84
N GLY A 319 5.23 0.43 -15.74
CA GLY A 319 5.72 0.13 -14.39
C GLY A 319 4.87 -0.91 -13.69
N ILE A 320 5.47 -1.61 -12.70
CA ILE A 320 4.81 -2.65 -11.90
C ILE A 320 3.55 -2.13 -11.18
N GLY A 321 3.48 -0.83 -10.89
CA GLY A 321 2.32 -0.20 -10.26
C GLY A 321 1.01 -0.35 -11.05
N ALA A 322 1.09 -0.56 -12.36
CA ALA A 322 -0.10 -0.82 -13.18
C ALA A 322 -0.77 -2.16 -12.83
N PHE A 323 -0.02 -3.14 -12.35
CA PHE A 323 -0.55 -4.45 -11.98
C PHE A 323 -1.37 -4.46 -10.68
N TRP A 324 -1.50 -3.33 -9.97
CA TRP A 324 -2.53 -3.17 -8.96
C TRP A 324 -3.95 -3.39 -9.51
N ALA A 325 -4.13 -3.27 -10.84
CA ALA A 325 -5.37 -3.65 -11.51
C ALA A 325 -5.76 -5.13 -11.31
N LEU A 326 -4.80 -6.01 -11.02
CA LEU A 326 -5.06 -7.41 -10.66
C LEU A 326 -5.72 -7.54 -9.27
N GLN A 327 -5.42 -6.64 -8.36
CA GLN A 327 -6.01 -6.62 -7.01
C GLN A 327 -7.33 -5.85 -6.99
N ALA A 328 -7.38 -4.70 -7.66
CA ALA A 328 -8.60 -3.93 -7.87
C ALA A 328 -9.41 -4.52 -9.03
N ASP A 329 -10.74 -4.42 -8.96
CA ASP A 329 -11.62 -4.85 -10.06
C ASP A 329 -11.75 -3.70 -11.09
N ALA A 330 -10.62 -3.35 -11.72
CA ALA A 330 -10.52 -2.17 -12.57
C ALA A 330 -10.86 -2.43 -14.02
N LEU A 331 -10.51 -3.59 -14.57
CA LEU A 331 -10.61 -3.92 -15.99
C LEU A 331 -11.56 -5.09 -16.24
N ASP A 332 -12.22 -5.08 -17.40
CA ASP A 332 -12.88 -6.28 -17.92
C ASP A 332 -11.87 -7.37 -18.29
N LYS A 333 -12.37 -8.60 -18.52
CA LYS A 333 -11.50 -9.74 -18.80
C LYS A 333 -10.64 -9.55 -20.05
N GLY A 334 -11.19 -8.96 -21.12
CA GLY A 334 -10.46 -8.77 -22.37
C GLY A 334 -9.26 -7.82 -22.24
N ARG A 335 -9.46 -6.70 -21.55
CA ARG A 335 -8.39 -5.77 -21.21
C ARG A 335 -7.39 -6.38 -20.22
N MET A 336 -7.88 -7.12 -19.21
CA MET A 336 -7.02 -7.82 -18.25
C MET A 336 -6.15 -8.86 -18.95
N ASP A 337 -6.70 -9.66 -19.89
CA ASP A 337 -5.92 -10.64 -20.66
C ASP A 337 -4.77 -9.97 -21.44
N ARG A 338 -5.04 -8.80 -22.06
CA ARG A 338 -4.00 -8.04 -22.77
C ARG A 338 -2.94 -7.50 -21.83
N MET A 339 -3.34 -6.99 -20.67
CA MET A 339 -2.41 -6.48 -19.68
C MET A 339 -1.53 -7.58 -19.07
N VAL A 340 -2.10 -8.75 -18.78
CA VAL A 340 -1.39 -9.89 -18.23
C VAL A 340 -0.38 -10.47 -19.24
N ALA A 341 -0.64 -10.36 -20.54
CA ALA A 341 0.28 -10.81 -21.60
C ALA A 341 1.66 -10.11 -21.51
N HIS A 342 1.73 -8.86 -21.03
CA HIS A 342 3.00 -8.16 -20.80
C HIS A 342 3.90 -8.86 -19.77
N LEU A 343 3.33 -9.59 -18.79
CA LEU A 343 4.11 -10.36 -17.81
C LEU A 343 4.82 -11.59 -18.40
N ALA A 344 4.41 -12.02 -19.58
CA ALA A 344 5.02 -13.12 -20.34
C ALA A 344 5.84 -12.62 -21.55
N ASP A 345 5.98 -11.31 -21.74
CA ASP A 345 6.77 -10.74 -22.82
C ASP A 345 8.24 -10.60 -22.40
N THR A 346 9.11 -11.30 -23.11
CA THR A 346 10.57 -11.31 -22.87
C THR A 346 11.24 -9.94 -23.17
N ALA A 347 10.62 -9.08 -23.94
CA ALA A 347 11.09 -7.72 -24.13
C ALA A 347 10.71 -6.78 -22.97
N GLU A 348 9.80 -7.20 -22.09
CA GLU A 348 9.23 -6.35 -21.04
C GLU A 348 9.46 -6.90 -19.64
N PHE A 349 8.53 -7.73 -19.10
CA PHE A 349 8.55 -8.16 -17.70
C PHE A 349 9.01 -9.62 -17.50
N ASP A 350 9.09 -10.43 -18.55
CA ASP A 350 9.62 -11.79 -18.47
C ASP A 350 11.15 -11.78 -18.57
N ARG A 351 11.81 -11.48 -17.45
CA ARG A 351 13.26 -11.41 -17.35
C ARG A 351 13.81 -12.64 -16.61
N PRO A 352 15.12 -12.90 -16.60
CA PRO A 352 15.72 -13.98 -15.81
C PRO A 352 15.24 -14.04 -14.36
N HIS A 353 15.12 -12.89 -13.69
CA HIS A 353 14.31 -12.72 -12.47
C HIS A 353 13.07 -11.89 -12.84
N ARG A 354 11.93 -12.55 -12.89
CA ARG A 354 10.69 -12.01 -13.49
C ARG A 354 10.10 -10.85 -12.74
N VAL A 355 9.31 -10.09 -13.45
CA VAL A 355 8.50 -8.96 -12.97
C VAL A 355 9.36 -7.86 -12.33
N PRO A 356 10.29 -7.26 -13.10
CA PRO A 356 11.00 -6.07 -12.67
C PRO A 356 10.03 -4.91 -12.45
N SER A 357 10.44 -3.94 -11.63
CA SER A 357 9.62 -2.76 -11.34
C SER A 357 9.35 -1.87 -12.55
N LEU A 358 10.24 -1.86 -13.52
CA LEU A 358 10.16 -1.13 -14.79
C LEU A 358 10.33 -2.09 -15.95
N SER A 359 9.52 -1.96 -16.99
CA SER A 359 9.61 -2.77 -18.20
C SER A 359 10.98 -2.64 -18.88
N ALA A 360 11.52 -3.76 -19.38
CA ALA A 360 12.87 -3.81 -19.94
C ALA A 360 13.01 -3.06 -21.27
N ASP A 361 11.93 -2.77 -21.98
CA ASP A 361 11.90 -1.94 -23.19
C ASP A 361 12.04 -0.44 -22.90
N HIS A 362 11.98 -0.03 -21.62
CA HIS A 362 12.06 1.37 -21.24
C HIS A 362 13.51 1.89 -21.27
N PRO A 363 13.81 3.10 -21.85
CA PRO A 363 15.17 3.64 -21.97
C PRO A 363 15.95 3.81 -20.66
N LYS A 364 15.25 3.93 -19.52
CA LYS A 364 15.85 4.03 -18.19
C LYS A 364 15.88 2.70 -17.44
N TYR A 365 15.47 1.60 -18.08
CA TYR A 365 15.63 0.30 -17.48
C TYR A 365 17.08 -0.01 -17.16
N ASN A 366 17.32 -0.55 -15.97
CA ASN A 366 18.66 -0.90 -15.54
C ASN A 366 18.76 -2.40 -15.24
N PRO A 367 19.63 -3.14 -15.95
CA PRO A 367 19.75 -4.59 -15.79
C PRO A 367 20.29 -5.03 -14.40
N THR A 368 20.83 -4.11 -13.62
CA THR A 368 21.22 -4.36 -12.21
C THR A 368 20.15 -3.91 -11.22
N GLY A 369 18.99 -3.43 -11.69
CA GLY A 369 17.84 -3.04 -10.89
C GLY A 369 17.76 -1.57 -10.52
N ARG A 370 18.84 -0.94 -10.10
CA ARG A 370 18.92 0.48 -9.72
C ARG A 370 17.63 1.01 -9.03
N TYR A 371 17.23 0.32 -7.95
CA TYR A 371 16.04 0.61 -7.16
C TYR A 371 14.75 0.36 -8.00
N TRP A 372 13.88 1.35 -8.27
CA TRP A 372 12.66 1.19 -9.06
C TRP A 372 12.84 1.38 -10.58
N GLN A 373 14.07 1.34 -11.06
CA GLN A 373 14.40 1.39 -12.50
C GLN A 373 14.70 -0.01 -13.07
N GLY A 374 14.03 -1.03 -12.54
CA GLY A 374 14.17 -2.42 -12.97
C GLY A 374 14.36 -3.42 -11.83
N GLY A 375 14.58 -2.97 -10.59
CA GLY A 375 14.71 -3.86 -9.43
C GLY A 375 13.48 -4.76 -9.26
N VAL A 376 13.72 -6.02 -8.88
CA VAL A 376 12.68 -7.00 -8.55
C VAL A 376 12.43 -6.97 -7.06
N TRP A 377 11.23 -6.56 -6.68
CA TRP A 377 10.83 -6.30 -5.30
C TRP A 377 9.91 -7.41 -4.77
N PRO A 378 10.27 -8.10 -3.68
CA PRO A 378 9.45 -9.22 -3.16
C PRO A 378 7.99 -8.82 -2.86
N GLY A 379 7.76 -7.67 -2.23
CA GLY A 379 6.41 -7.20 -1.93
C GLY A 379 5.56 -6.94 -3.19
N ALA A 380 6.16 -6.29 -4.21
CA ALA A 380 5.48 -6.03 -5.47
C ALA A 380 5.26 -7.32 -6.28
N ASN A 381 6.22 -8.25 -6.27
CA ASN A 381 6.03 -9.58 -6.87
C ASN A 381 4.90 -10.36 -6.16
N TYR A 382 4.83 -10.31 -4.83
CA TYR A 382 3.72 -10.92 -4.09
C TYR A 382 2.37 -10.36 -4.55
N MET A 383 2.25 -9.04 -4.71
CA MET A 383 1.03 -8.40 -5.20
C MET A 383 0.62 -8.91 -6.58
N VAL A 384 1.58 -9.07 -7.50
CA VAL A 384 1.32 -9.59 -8.86
C VAL A 384 0.92 -11.07 -8.80
N ILE A 385 1.65 -11.91 -8.07
CA ILE A 385 1.38 -13.35 -7.95
C ILE A 385 0.00 -13.61 -7.33
N ASP A 386 -0.31 -12.96 -6.20
CA ASP A 386 -1.62 -13.08 -5.54
C ASP A 386 -2.74 -12.60 -6.47
N GLY A 387 -2.54 -11.47 -7.16
CA GLY A 387 -3.51 -10.93 -8.10
C GLY A 387 -3.77 -11.84 -9.29
N LEU A 388 -2.72 -12.39 -9.91
CA LEU A 388 -2.83 -13.38 -11.00
C LEU A 388 -3.63 -14.60 -10.55
N TYR A 389 -3.29 -15.16 -9.37
CA TYR A 389 -3.99 -16.33 -8.83
C TYR A 389 -5.47 -16.04 -8.62
N ARG A 390 -5.81 -14.90 -8.00
CA ARG A 390 -7.20 -14.49 -7.73
C ARG A 390 -8.00 -14.22 -8.99
N LYS A 391 -7.37 -13.77 -10.08
CA LYS A 391 -8.01 -13.52 -11.37
C LYS A 391 -8.05 -14.77 -12.27
N GLY A 392 -7.57 -15.93 -11.80
CA GLY A 392 -7.66 -17.21 -12.50
C GLY A 392 -6.50 -17.50 -13.46
N TYR A 393 -5.42 -16.71 -13.45
CA TYR A 393 -4.19 -16.96 -14.24
C TYR A 393 -3.21 -17.85 -13.44
N HIS A 394 -3.68 -19.03 -13.01
CA HIS A 394 -2.99 -19.88 -12.05
C HIS A 394 -1.63 -20.38 -12.54
N ASP A 395 -1.51 -20.76 -13.82
CA ASP A 395 -0.25 -21.26 -14.37
C ASP A 395 0.81 -20.16 -14.37
N LEU A 396 0.48 -18.96 -14.87
CA LEU A 396 1.41 -17.84 -14.86
C LEU A 396 1.76 -17.39 -13.43
N ALA A 397 0.79 -17.42 -12.51
CA ALA A 397 1.04 -17.11 -11.09
C ALA A 397 2.06 -18.09 -10.50
N LEU A 398 1.95 -19.38 -10.80
CA LEU A 398 2.89 -20.40 -10.34
C LEU A 398 4.28 -20.20 -10.96
N GLU A 399 4.36 -19.99 -12.28
CA GLU A 399 5.63 -19.72 -12.98
C GLU A 399 6.36 -18.51 -12.38
N VAL A 400 5.67 -17.40 -12.14
CA VAL A 400 6.27 -16.19 -11.53
C VAL A 400 6.70 -16.48 -10.09
N ALA A 401 5.87 -17.20 -9.31
CA ALA A 401 6.19 -17.54 -7.93
C ALA A 401 7.42 -18.44 -7.82
N GLU A 402 7.51 -19.49 -8.64
CA GLU A 402 8.67 -20.39 -8.68
C GLU A 402 9.94 -19.68 -9.12
N ASN A 403 9.85 -18.85 -10.16
CA ASN A 403 10.98 -18.04 -10.62
C ASN A 403 11.48 -17.11 -9.52
N HIS A 404 10.57 -16.37 -8.88
CA HIS A 404 10.93 -15.42 -7.80
C HIS A 404 11.55 -16.16 -6.61
N PHE A 405 10.91 -17.24 -6.15
CA PHE A 405 11.42 -18.07 -5.05
C PHE A 405 12.83 -18.60 -5.34
N ASN A 406 13.03 -19.19 -6.51
CA ASN A 406 14.32 -19.77 -6.89
C ASN A 406 15.41 -18.71 -7.02
N ALA A 407 15.10 -17.54 -7.60
CA ALA A 407 16.05 -16.44 -7.72
C ALA A 407 16.46 -15.90 -6.33
N VAL A 408 15.51 -15.69 -5.43
CA VAL A 408 15.78 -15.27 -4.04
C VAL A 408 16.60 -16.33 -3.31
N PHE A 409 16.27 -17.60 -3.49
CA PHE A 409 16.99 -18.71 -2.85
C PHE A 409 18.46 -18.80 -3.31
N GLU A 410 18.73 -18.68 -4.62
CA GLU A 410 20.10 -18.68 -5.13
C GLU A 410 20.91 -17.49 -4.59
N VAL A 411 20.31 -16.30 -4.53
CA VAL A 411 20.98 -15.13 -3.93
C VAL A 411 21.25 -15.36 -2.44
N TRP A 412 20.27 -15.91 -1.71
CA TRP A 412 20.43 -16.21 -0.29
C TRP A 412 21.54 -17.24 -0.06
N LYS A 413 21.63 -18.29 -0.85
CA LYS A 413 22.73 -19.30 -0.80
C LYS A 413 24.11 -18.66 -0.95
N ASN A 414 24.21 -17.68 -1.84
CA ASN A 414 25.48 -17.04 -2.17
C ASN A 414 25.88 -15.95 -1.18
N THR A 415 24.91 -15.30 -0.50
CA THR A 415 25.14 -14.13 0.35
C THR A 415 24.87 -14.36 1.84
N GLY A 416 24.13 -15.42 2.16
CA GLY A 416 23.72 -15.74 3.53
C GLY A 416 22.64 -14.80 4.10
N THR A 417 21.99 -13.95 3.26
CA THR A 417 20.97 -13.01 3.73
C THR A 417 19.93 -12.69 2.65
N PHE A 418 18.87 -11.96 3.05
CA PHE A 418 17.87 -11.42 2.15
C PHE A 418 18.20 -9.97 1.81
N TRP A 419 17.71 -9.51 0.66
CA TRP A 419 17.94 -8.19 0.12
C TRP A 419 16.61 -7.47 -0.10
N GLU A 420 16.63 -6.14 -0.03
CA GLU A 420 15.45 -5.31 -0.23
C GLU A 420 14.86 -5.51 -1.64
N TYR A 421 15.73 -5.63 -2.66
CA TYR A 421 15.38 -5.93 -4.04
C TYR A 421 16.53 -6.64 -4.76
N TYR A 422 16.24 -7.21 -5.92
CA TYR A 422 17.14 -8.08 -6.68
C TYR A 422 17.33 -7.58 -8.09
N ALA A 423 18.44 -7.97 -8.74
CA ALA A 423 18.71 -7.65 -10.13
C ALA A 423 17.80 -8.49 -11.06
N PRO A 424 17.21 -7.88 -12.11
CA PRO A 424 16.32 -8.60 -13.03
C PRO A 424 17.04 -9.48 -14.06
N GLU A 425 18.25 -9.09 -14.50
CA GLU A 425 18.98 -9.81 -15.57
C GLU A 425 19.93 -10.89 -15.06
N LYS A 426 20.22 -10.88 -13.76
CA LYS A 426 21.12 -11.82 -13.11
C LYS A 426 20.58 -12.23 -11.78
N ILE A 427 20.83 -13.45 -11.38
CA ILE A 427 20.51 -13.94 -10.03
C ILE A 427 21.58 -13.42 -9.07
N GLU A 428 21.57 -12.14 -8.82
CA GLU A 428 22.50 -11.41 -7.97
C GLU A 428 21.73 -10.43 -7.06
N PRO A 429 22.25 -10.14 -5.85
CA PRO A 429 21.72 -9.03 -5.07
C PRO A 429 22.02 -7.73 -5.81
N CYS A 430 21.20 -6.73 -5.64
CA CYS A 430 21.56 -5.41 -6.12
C CYS A 430 22.63 -4.80 -5.22
N LEU A 431 23.87 -4.78 -5.70
CA LEU A 431 25.07 -4.38 -4.95
C LEU A 431 25.17 -2.88 -4.62
N LEU A 432 24.18 -2.07 -4.96
CA LEU A 432 24.28 -0.61 -4.79
C LEU A 432 24.06 -0.13 -3.36
N TYR A 433 23.62 -0.99 -2.42
CA TYR A 433 23.36 -0.59 -1.04
C TYR A 433 23.83 -1.62 -0.02
N THR A 434 25.13 -1.65 0.24
CA THR A 434 25.72 -2.12 1.51
C THR A 434 25.81 -0.97 2.54
N SER A 435 25.23 0.17 2.24
CA SER A 435 25.08 1.33 3.14
C SER A 435 23.60 1.50 3.49
N PRO A 436 23.28 2.16 4.61
CA PRO A 436 21.89 2.48 4.97
C PRO A 436 21.12 3.04 3.78
N SER A 437 19.85 2.64 3.67
CA SER A 437 18.93 3.04 2.59
C SER A 437 19.08 4.52 2.25
N PRO A 438 18.83 4.98 1.01
CA PRO A 438 18.74 6.41 0.72
C PRO A 438 17.79 7.16 1.66
N ARG A 439 16.83 6.43 2.24
CA ARG A 439 15.96 6.92 3.32
C ARG A 439 16.74 7.34 4.56
N ASP A 440 17.87 6.68 4.85
CA ASP A 440 18.70 6.99 6.03
C ASP A 440 19.71 8.13 5.79
N ARG A 441 20.01 8.47 4.52
CA ARG A 441 20.95 9.55 4.17
C ARG A 441 20.33 10.95 4.13
N SER A 442 19.01 11.05 4.13
CA SER A 442 18.32 12.35 4.15
C SER A 442 18.19 12.95 5.55
N LEU A 443 18.71 12.25 6.57
CA LEU A 443 18.68 12.64 7.98
C LEU A 443 20.06 12.99 8.56
N SER A 444 21.13 13.05 7.75
CA SER A 444 22.44 13.51 8.13
C SER A 444 22.76 14.92 7.60
#